data_5b1fc021c30aa6d56d28294236e02bb0
#
_entry.id   5b1fc021c30aa6d56d28294236e02bb0
#
_cell.length_a   1.000
_cell.length_b   1.000
_cell.length_c   1.000
_cell.angle_alpha   90.00
_cell.angle_beta   90.00
_cell.angle_gamma   90.00
#
_symmetry.space_group_name_H-M   'P 1'
#
loop_
_entity.id
_entity.type
_entity.pdbx_description
1 polymer ?
#
loop_
_entity_poly.entity_id
_entity_poly.type
_entity_poly.pdbx_seq_one_letter_code
_entity_poly.pdbx_strand_id
1 'polypeptide(L)'
;MIKIYSKINPNKLLHIIVRKEDLTPGRKDVVPENNFIQCAILNMEKNKTFRPHKHIWKPRKREVIAQESWIVVQGKVKCHFYDLDDTIIEEPILEPGDASFTLEGAHTYTILEEDTLVYEYKTGPY
;
A
#
# COMPACT_ATOMS: atom_id res chain seq x y z
N MET A 1 -3.59 -3.37 10.72
CA MET A 1 -3.53 -3.61 9.26
C MET A 1 -4.82 -4.25 8.82
N ILE A 2 -5.49 -3.68 7.83
CA ILE A 2 -6.77 -4.14 7.30
C ILE A 2 -6.53 -4.68 5.90
N LYS A 3 -7.00 -5.92 5.64
CA LYS A 3 -6.94 -6.56 4.34
C LYS A 3 -8.35 -6.60 3.75
N ILE A 4 -8.51 -6.08 2.53
CA ILE A 4 -9.78 -5.97 1.82
C ILE A 4 -9.76 -6.94 0.65
N TYR A 5 -10.63 -7.92 0.71
CA TYR A 5 -10.78 -8.96 -0.30
C TYR A 5 -11.97 -8.65 -1.21
N SER A 6 -11.90 -9.13 -2.44
CA SER A 6 -13.01 -9.07 -3.39
C SER A 6 -14.25 -9.79 -2.84
N LYS A 7 -15.41 -9.18 -3.03
CA LYS A 7 -16.71 -9.84 -2.70
C LYS A 7 -17.12 -10.85 -3.76
N ILE A 8 -16.70 -10.63 -5.01
CA ILE A 8 -17.00 -11.54 -6.12
C ILE A 8 -15.97 -12.67 -6.26
N ASN A 9 -14.74 -12.47 -5.73
CA ASN A 9 -13.70 -13.49 -5.62
C ASN A 9 -13.06 -13.45 -4.22
N PRO A 10 -13.67 -14.09 -3.20
CA PRO A 10 -13.26 -13.95 -1.79
C PRO A 10 -11.81 -14.36 -1.47
N ASN A 11 -11.15 -15.10 -2.36
CA ASN A 11 -9.74 -15.47 -2.20
C ASN A 11 -8.78 -14.40 -2.71
N LYS A 12 -9.29 -13.35 -3.38
CA LYS A 12 -8.46 -12.32 -3.99
C LYS A 12 -8.33 -11.10 -3.09
N LEU A 13 -7.11 -10.87 -2.61
CA LEU A 13 -6.75 -9.66 -1.85
C LEU A 13 -6.57 -8.51 -2.84
N LEU A 14 -7.37 -7.45 -2.69
CA LEU A 14 -7.36 -6.28 -3.59
C LEU A 14 -6.63 -5.09 -2.97
N HIS A 15 -6.93 -4.78 -1.70
CA HIS A 15 -6.38 -3.60 -1.05
C HIS A 15 -5.87 -3.91 0.36
N ILE A 16 -4.93 -3.12 0.83
CA ILE A 16 -4.40 -3.18 2.20
C ILE A 16 -4.36 -1.76 2.76
N ILE A 17 -4.76 -1.61 4.02
CA ILE A 17 -4.60 -0.38 4.78
C ILE A 17 -3.64 -0.67 5.94
N VAL A 18 -2.65 0.17 6.08
CA VAL A 18 -1.78 0.23 7.25
C VAL A 18 -2.19 1.46 8.05
N ARG A 19 -2.40 1.28 9.35
CA ARG A 19 -2.66 2.37 10.28
C ARG A 19 -1.40 2.71 11.05
N LYS A 20 -1.32 3.92 11.56
CA LYS A 20 -0.19 4.38 12.37
C LYS A 20 0.05 3.46 13.58
N GLU A 21 -0.99 2.96 14.20
CA GLU A 21 -0.93 2.01 15.32
C GLU A 21 -0.41 0.61 14.94
N ASP A 22 -0.34 0.28 13.65
CA ASP A 22 0.27 -0.96 13.16
C ASP A 22 1.81 -0.92 13.18
N LEU A 23 2.40 0.25 13.46
CA LEU A 23 3.85 0.50 13.45
C LEU A 23 4.52 -0.03 14.72
N THR A 24 4.50 -1.34 14.92
CA THR A 24 5.13 -2.01 16.06
C THR A 24 6.66 -2.12 15.87
N PRO A 25 7.45 -2.21 16.98
CA PRO A 25 8.90 -2.39 16.89
C PRO A 25 9.32 -3.58 16.02
N GLY A 26 10.41 -3.40 15.26
CA GLY A 26 10.98 -4.41 14.39
C GLY A 26 10.58 -4.24 12.92
N ARG A 27 10.63 -5.34 12.16
CA ARG A 27 10.24 -5.41 10.75
C ARG A 27 8.93 -6.19 10.60
N LYS A 28 8.01 -5.65 9.81
CA LYS A 28 6.76 -6.31 9.42
C LYS A 28 6.50 -6.11 7.92
N ASP A 29 6.44 -7.19 7.18
CA ASP A 29 6.07 -7.15 5.77
C ASP A 29 4.57 -6.91 5.62
N VAL A 30 4.20 -5.96 4.78
CA VAL A 30 2.81 -5.50 4.57
C VAL A 30 2.15 -6.28 3.45
N VAL A 31 2.86 -6.40 2.33
CA VAL A 31 2.34 -6.99 1.09
C VAL A 31 2.85 -8.43 0.95
N PRO A 32 2.00 -9.38 0.53
CA PRO A 32 2.43 -10.74 0.26
C PRO A 32 3.55 -10.80 -0.79
N GLU A 33 4.53 -11.70 -0.58
CA GLU A 33 5.77 -11.80 -1.39
C GLU A 33 5.56 -12.02 -2.90
N ASN A 34 4.42 -12.59 -3.27
CA ASN A 34 4.07 -12.86 -4.67
C ASN A 34 3.54 -11.64 -5.43
N ASN A 35 3.35 -10.50 -4.76
CA ASN A 35 2.97 -9.24 -5.40
C ASN A 35 4.19 -8.51 -5.94
N PHE A 36 3.95 -7.67 -6.96
CA PHE A 36 5.03 -6.92 -7.59
C PHE A 36 5.49 -5.73 -6.75
N ILE A 37 4.56 -5.01 -6.14
CA ILE A 37 4.90 -4.02 -5.12
C ILE A 37 5.31 -4.74 -3.83
N GLN A 38 6.38 -4.30 -3.22
CA GLN A 38 6.82 -4.80 -1.91
C GLN A 38 6.89 -3.64 -0.93
N CYS A 39 6.36 -3.85 0.25
CA CYS A 39 6.44 -2.88 1.33
C CYS A 39 6.66 -3.58 2.67
N ALA A 40 7.54 -3.00 3.47
CA ALA A 40 7.73 -3.40 4.86
C ALA A 40 7.70 -2.16 5.76
N ILE A 41 7.10 -2.31 6.92
CA ILE A 41 7.24 -1.37 8.04
C ILE A 41 8.53 -1.70 8.77
N LEU A 42 9.34 -0.68 9.04
CA LEU A 42 10.56 -0.80 9.82
C LEU A 42 10.51 0.23 10.96
N ASN A 43 10.22 -0.24 12.16
CA ASN A 43 10.28 0.55 13.39
C ASN A 43 11.47 0.05 14.21
N MET A 44 12.63 0.71 14.01
CA MET A 44 13.92 0.25 14.50
C MET A 44 14.42 1.10 15.66
N GLU A 45 15.18 0.48 16.55
CA GLU A 45 15.86 1.17 17.65
C GLU A 45 16.96 2.10 17.13
N LYS A 46 17.27 3.12 17.93
CA LYS A 46 18.39 4.04 17.66
C LYS A 46 19.69 3.25 17.47
N ASN A 47 20.49 3.66 16.50
CA ASN A 47 21.78 3.03 16.11
C ASN A 47 21.65 1.66 15.42
N LYS A 48 20.44 1.14 15.18
CA LYS A 48 20.29 -0.05 14.34
C LYS A 48 20.78 0.25 12.94
N THR A 49 21.56 -0.66 12.38
CA THR A 49 22.08 -0.57 11.01
C THR A 49 21.96 -1.91 10.31
N PHE A 50 22.17 -1.90 9.02
CA PHE A 50 22.11 -3.08 8.15
C PHE A 50 23.43 -3.24 7.40
N ARG A 51 23.79 -4.49 7.11
CA ARG A 51 24.97 -4.77 6.29
C ARG A 51 24.79 -4.13 4.91
N PRO A 52 25.78 -3.36 4.42
CA PRO A 52 25.76 -2.84 3.05
C PRO A 52 25.59 -3.98 2.04
N HIS A 53 24.70 -3.77 1.06
CA HIS A 53 24.43 -4.74 0.00
C HIS A 53 24.06 -4.02 -1.29
N LYS A 54 24.12 -4.73 -2.40
CA LYS A 54 23.66 -4.24 -3.70
C LYS A 54 22.63 -5.20 -4.30
N HIS A 55 21.71 -4.65 -5.06
CA HIS A 55 20.73 -5.43 -5.82
C HIS A 55 21.37 -5.91 -7.12
N ILE A 56 21.00 -7.11 -7.56
CA ILE A 56 21.45 -7.71 -8.82
C ILE A 56 20.30 -7.76 -9.82
N TRP A 57 20.63 -7.72 -11.11
CA TRP A 57 19.66 -7.91 -12.17
C TRP A 57 19.09 -9.34 -12.10
N LYS A 58 17.76 -9.44 -12.10
CA LYS A 58 17.05 -10.73 -12.17
C LYS A 58 16.07 -10.70 -13.33
N PRO A 59 15.98 -11.78 -14.12
CA PRO A 59 14.91 -11.88 -15.11
C PRO A 59 13.56 -11.90 -14.40
N ARG A 60 12.62 -11.07 -14.85
CA ARG A 60 11.26 -10.98 -14.30
C ARG A 60 10.25 -11.21 -15.41
N LYS A 61 9.17 -11.96 -15.13
CA LYS A 61 8.01 -12.04 -16.03
C LYS A 61 7.41 -10.64 -16.18
N ARG A 62 6.99 -10.27 -17.40
CA ARG A 62 6.59 -8.91 -17.74
C ARG A 62 5.07 -8.66 -17.69
N GLU A 63 4.27 -9.69 -17.58
CA GLU A 63 2.82 -9.55 -17.44
C GLU A 63 2.48 -9.32 -15.97
N VAL A 64 2.55 -8.06 -15.54
CA VAL A 64 2.21 -7.63 -14.20
C VAL A 64 1.29 -6.41 -14.30
N ILE A 65 0.26 -6.39 -13.47
CA ILE A 65 -0.58 -5.22 -13.29
C ILE A 65 0.19 -4.15 -12.51
N ALA A 66 0.01 -2.88 -12.84
CA ALA A 66 0.53 -1.80 -12.03
C ALA A 66 -0.13 -1.83 -10.64
N GLN A 67 0.69 -1.75 -9.61
CA GLN A 67 0.26 -1.69 -8.21
C GLN A 67 0.72 -0.37 -7.62
N GLU A 68 -0.10 0.20 -6.74
CA GLU A 68 0.07 1.56 -6.24
C GLU A 68 -0.11 1.64 -4.73
N SER A 69 0.59 2.58 -4.10
CA SER A 69 0.41 2.91 -2.69
C SER A 69 0.39 4.42 -2.48
N TRP A 70 -0.43 4.86 -1.53
CA TRP A 70 -0.43 6.21 -0.97
C TRP A 70 -0.07 6.17 0.51
N ILE A 71 0.83 7.06 0.92
CA ILE A 71 1.24 7.24 2.33
C ILE A 71 0.91 8.68 2.72
N VAL A 72 0.02 8.86 3.69
CA VAL A 72 -0.38 10.20 4.14
C VAL A 72 0.69 10.74 5.09
N VAL A 73 1.26 11.89 4.73
CA VAL A 73 2.25 12.62 5.53
C VAL A 73 1.58 13.71 6.34
N GLN A 74 0.61 14.41 5.74
CA GLN A 74 -0.13 15.53 6.34
C GLN A 74 -1.55 15.58 5.76
N GLY A 75 -2.51 16.08 6.54
CA GLY A 75 -3.89 16.24 6.11
C GLY A 75 -4.70 14.95 6.17
N LYS A 76 -5.72 14.85 5.33
CA LYS A 76 -6.71 13.76 5.39
C LYS A 76 -7.20 13.38 4.00
N VAL A 77 -7.28 12.06 3.74
CA VAL A 77 -7.66 11.50 2.44
C VAL A 77 -8.77 10.47 2.63
N LYS A 78 -9.85 10.59 1.87
CA LYS A 78 -10.84 9.52 1.72
C LYS A 78 -10.47 8.68 0.50
N CYS A 79 -10.25 7.39 0.70
CA CYS A 79 -10.07 6.43 -0.39
C CYS A 79 -11.44 5.96 -0.90
N HIS A 80 -11.51 5.64 -2.18
CA HIS A 80 -12.64 4.94 -2.80
C HIS A 80 -12.07 3.68 -3.47
N PHE A 81 -12.31 2.53 -2.87
CA PHE A 81 -11.81 1.25 -3.37
C PHE A 81 -12.93 0.49 -4.08
N TYR A 82 -12.61 -0.07 -5.22
CA TYR A 82 -13.56 -0.77 -6.08
C TYR A 82 -13.20 -2.26 -6.16
N ASP A 83 -14.23 -3.07 -6.28
CA ASP A 83 -14.09 -4.49 -6.58
C ASP A 83 -13.81 -4.70 -8.09
N LEU A 84 -13.63 -5.94 -8.51
CA LEU A 84 -13.33 -6.33 -9.89
C LEU A 84 -14.48 -6.10 -10.87
N ASP A 85 -15.69 -5.83 -10.38
CA ASP A 85 -16.88 -5.45 -11.15
C ASP A 85 -17.17 -3.94 -11.13
N ASP A 86 -16.19 -3.14 -10.71
CA ASP A 86 -16.25 -1.68 -10.56
C ASP A 86 -17.28 -1.16 -9.54
N THR A 87 -17.77 -2.02 -8.65
CA THR A 87 -18.58 -1.59 -7.51
C THR A 87 -17.71 -1.12 -6.33
N ILE A 88 -18.17 -0.10 -5.58
CA ILE A 88 -17.45 0.37 -4.40
C ILE A 88 -17.50 -0.73 -3.32
N ILE A 89 -16.33 -1.11 -2.82
CA ILE A 89 -16.18 -2.13 -1.78
C ILE A 89 -15.91 -1.54 -0.41
N GLU A 90 -15.11 -0.46 -0.33
CA GLU A 90 -14.76 0.25 0.91
C GLU A 90 -14.38 1.71 0.63
N GLU A 91 -14.64 2.58 1.61
CA GLU A 91 -14.31 4.01 1.54
C GLU A 91 -13.64 4.52 2.83
N PRO A 92 -12.46 4.01 3.19
CA PRO A 92 -11.76 4.41 4.42
C PRO A 92 -11.19 5.82 4.33
N ILE A 93 -11.09 6.47 5.50
CA ILE A 93 -10.35 7.72 5.66
C ILE A 93 -8.96 7.40 6.20
N LEU A 94 -7.93 7.99 5.58
CA LEU A 94 -6.55 7.90 5.99
C LEU A 94 -6.07 9.22 6.59
N GLU A 95 -5.29 9.12 7.67
CA GLU A 95 -4.68 10.22 8.41
C GLU A 95 -3.14 10.09 8.42
N PRO A 96 -2.38 11.08 8.90
CA PRO A 96 -0.92 11.05 8.89
C PRO A 96 -0.32 9.79 9.55
N GLY A 97 0.52 9.07 8.80
CA GLY A 97 1.10 7.78 9.17
C GLY A 97 0.33 6.57 8.67
N ASP A 98 -0.86 6.76 8.11
CA ASP A 98 -1.60 5.69 7.44
C ASP A 98 -1.12 5.51 6.00
N ALA A 99 -1.29 4.29 5.48
CA ALA A 99 -0.99 3.99 4.08
C ALA A 99 -2.04 3.04 3.49
N SER A 100 -2.27 3.17 2.19
CA SER A 100 -3.05 2.24 1.38
C SER A 100 -2.18 1.58 0.32
N PHE A 101 -2.55 0.35 -0.07
CA PHE A 101 -1.94 -0.39 -1.16
C PHE A 101 -3.04 -0.99 -2.02
N THR A 102 -3.05 -0.67 -3.30
CA THR A 102 -3.92 -1.29 -4.30
C THR A 102 -3.10 -2.30 -5.09
N LEU A 103 -3.49 -3.56 -5.00
CA LEU A 103 -2.83 -4.68 -5.67
C LEU A 103 -3.54 -5.03 -6.98
N GLU A 104 -4.86 -4.88 -7.01
CA GLU A 104 -5.75 -5.01 -8.14
C GLU A 104 -7.09 -4.30 -7.82
N GLY A 105 -7.96 -4.12 -8.80
CA GLY A 105 -9.18 -3.32 -8.67
C GLY A 105 -8.92 -1.83 -8.89
N ALA A 106 -10.00 -1.08 -9.13
CA ALA A 106 -9.90 0.36 -9.30
C ALA A 106 -9.85 1.08 -7.94
N HIS A 107 -9.28 2.26 -7.95
CA HIS A 107 -9.24 3.14 -6.78
C HIS A 107 -9.25 4.60 -7.21
N THR A 108 -9.69 5.46 -6.31
CA THR A 108 -9.53 6.91 -6.40
C THR A 108 -9.52 7.53 -5.01
N TYR A 109 -9.21 8.82 -4.93
CA TYR A 109 -9.02 9.51 -3.67
C TYR A 109 -9.73 10.87 -3.68
N THR A 110 -10.29 11.26 -2.54
CA THR A 110 -10.80 12.60 -2.28
C THR A 110 -9.98 13.24 -1.17
N ILE A 111 -9.39 14.39 -1.44
CA ILE A 111 -8.66 15.19 -0.46
C ILE A 111 -9.68 15.90 0.43
N LEU A 112 -9.59 15.69 1.75
CA LEU A 112 -10.56 16.22 2.71
C LEU A 112 -10.10 17.48 3.43
N GLU A 113 -8.81 17.80 3.42
CA GLU A 113 -8.23 18.96 4.07
C GLU A 113 -7.27 19.71 3.15
N GLU A 114 -7.17 21.01 3.29
CA GLU A 114 -6.16 21.81 2.59
C GLU A 114 -4.74 21.36 2.98
N ASP A 115 -3.76 21.64 2.15
CA ASP A 115 -2.35 21.28 2.35
C ASP A 115 -2.11 19.79 2.64
N THR A 116 -2.99 18.90 2.19
CA THR A 116 -2.80 17.45 2.29
C THR A 116 -1.58 17.04 1.46
N LEU A 117 -0.65 16.34 2.12
CA LEU A 117 0.58 15.83 1.50
C LEU A 117 0.62 14.32 1.59
N VAL A 118 0.86 13.66 0.46
CA VAL A 118 1.01 12.22 0.35
C VAL A 118 2.25 11.85 -0.46
N TYR A 119 2.85 10.69 -0.18
CA TYR A 119 3.75 10.03 -1.11
C TYR A 119 2.99 8.95 -1.87
N GLU A 120 3.09 8.99 -3.19
CA GLU A 120 2.64 7.92 -4.08
C GLU A 120 3.83 7.06 -4.50
N TYR A 121 3.69 5.75 -4.39
CA TYR A 121 4.62 4.78 -4.95
C TYR A 121 3.85 3.80 -5.83
N LYS A 122 4.34 3.58 -7.03
CA LYS A 122 3.76 2.61 -7.95
C LYS A 122 4.83 1.83 -8.68
N THR A 123 4.45 0.66 -9.14
CA THR A 123 5.35 -0.18 -9.94
C THR A 123 5.44 0.38 -11.36
N GLY A 124 6.66 0.50 -11.88
CA GLY A 124 6.93 1.02 -13.21
C GLY A 124 7.62 0.01 -14.12
N PRO A 125 7.97 0.41 -15.35
CA PRO A 125 7.68 1.69 -16.00
C PRO A 125 6.20 1.85 -16.35
N TYR A 126 5.74 3.09 -16.36
CA TYR A 126 4.32 3.43 -16.52
C TYR A 126 4.06 4.01 -17.91
#